data_b6f0477ca1ca0e653092000f98745c76
#
_entry.id   b6f0477ca1ca0e653092000f98745c76
#
_cell.length_a   1.000
_cell.length_b   1.000
_cell.length_c   1.000
_cell.angle_alpha   90.00
_cell.angle_beta   90.00
_cell.angle_gamma   90.00
#
_symmetry.space_group_name_H-M   'P 1'
#
loop_
_entity.id
_entity.type
_entity.pdbx_description
1 polymer ?
#
loop_
_entity_poly.entity_id
_entity_poly.type
_entity_poly.pdbx_seq_one_letter_code
_entity_poly.pdbx_strand_id
1 'polypeptide(L)'
;MDKLVRLILIVVVSFLLFMHGGCQKPLEDSSAAAVVEKPGSASAGNVQHRAAWMQEARWGVMTHYLADWRARVDKEEMSVENWNNTIDHFDVEGLAEQIKSVGAGYYLITIGQNSGYYLAPNATYDKFVGIQPSKCSRRDLVSDLYEPLHKRGIKLMVYLPSGAPDGDTVAVRALEWQGGAHRNRDFQLKWEQVIREWSTRWGKKVVGWWFDGCYWPNAMYRSAEAPNFASFAAAARAGNPDSVVAFNPGVVPRILSLTPYEDYTAGEINDPNRVEIRRAVAGKVDGSQVHILSFLGQRWGMGSPRFTTEQVVEWSRSITKKGGVITWDVPIQKGGLISQPFIDQLTAVGKALGRR
;
A
#
# COMPACT_ATOMS: atom_id res chain seq x y z
N MET A 1 36.21 36.69 0.17
CA MET A 1 35.73 35.65 -0.77
C MET A 1 35.38 34.28 -0.09
N ASP A 2 35.51 34.12 1.23
CA ASP A 2 35.47 32.78 1.86
C ASP A 2 34.23 32.41 2.71
N LYS A 3 33.32 33.32 2.94
CA LYS A 3 32.10 32.98 3.70
C LYS A 3 30.91 32.56 2.84
N LEU A 4 30.88 32.99 1.58
CA LEU A 4 29.77 32.64 0.66
C LEU A 4 29.91 31.24 0.07
N VAL A 5 31.17 30.80 -0.16
CA VAL A 5 31.48 29.47 -0.72
C VAL A 5 31.21 28.35 0.32
N ARG A 6 31.43 28.63 1.62
CA ARG A 6 31.15 27.64 2.69
C ARG A 6 29.65 27.43 2.93
N LEU A 7 28.80 28.45 2.71
CA LEU A 7 27.36 28.32 2.89
C LEU A 7 26.71 27.50 1.79
N ILE A 8 27.22 27.60 0.55
CA ILE A 8 26.73 26.84 -0.61
C ILE A 8 27.12 25.36 -0.50
N LEU A 9 28.28 25.03 0.08
CA LEU A 9 28.71 23.64 0.24
C LEU A 9 27.93 22.90 1.32
N ILE A 10 27.48 23.57 2.38
CA ILE A 10 26.70 22.97 3.45
C ILE A 10 25.26 22.68 3.00
N VAL A 11 24.69 23.52 2.14
CA VAL A 11 23.33 23.30 1.58
C VAL A 11 23.31 22.17 0.56
N VAL A 12 24.39 21.99 -0.23
CA VAL A 12 24.49 20.90 -1.21
C VAL A 12 24.71 19.54 -0.54
N VAL A 13 25.47 19.47 0.56
CA VAL A 13 25.70 18.20 1.28
C VAL A 13 24.46 17.77 2.06
N SER A 14 23.66 18.69 2.59
CA SER A 14 22.37 18.34 3.24
C SER A 14 21.31 17.85 2.26
N PHE A 15 21.34 18.29 0.99
CA PHE A 15 20.39 17.85 -0.05
C PHE A 15 20.75 16.48 -0.65
N LEU A 16 22.02 16.08 -0.58
CA LEU A 16 22.48 14.76 -1.07
C LEU A 16 22.26 13.64 -0.05
N LEU A 17 22.14 13.95 1.24
CA LEU A 17 21.88 12.95 2.28
C LEU A 17 20.40 12.50 2.38
N PHE A 18 19.46 13.28 1.83
CA PHE A 18 18.04 12.87 1.75
C PHE A 18 17.69 12.07 0.49
N MET A 19 18.61 11.90 -0.46
CA MET A 19 18.41 11.10 -1.68
C MET A 19 18.89 9.65 -1.54
N HIS A 20 19.50 9.26 -0.42
CA HIS A 20 19.86 7.89 -0.09
C HIS A 20 18.87 7.32 0.91
N GLY A 21 17.58 7.34 0.54
CA GLY A 21 16.55 6.57 1.22
C GLY A 21 16.86 5.08 1.11
N GLY A 22 17.31 4.51 2.22
CA GLY A 22 17.22 3.09 2.46
C GLY A 22 18.15 2.17 1.69
N CYS A 23 19.45 2.24 1.95
CA CYS A 23 20.24 1.03 1.88
C CYS A 23 19.80 0.12 3.04
N GLN A 24 18.72 -0.65 2.82
CA GLN A 24 18.29 -1.68 3.74
C GLN A 24 19.37 -2.75 3.76
N LYS A 25 19.99 -2.97 4.93
CA LYS A 25 20.79 -4.17 5.14
C LYS A 25 19.91 -5.39 4.87
N PRO A 26 20.39 -6.40 4.14
CA PRO A 26 19.66 -7.65 4.00
C PRO A 26 19.36 -8.19 5.39
N LEU A 27 18.15 -8.70 5.60
CA LEU A 27 17.82 -9.49 6.79
C LEU A 27 18.81 -10.67 6.81
N GLU A 28 19.75 -10.68 7.74
CA GLU A 28 20.61 -11.84 8.00
C GLU A 28 19.69 -13.02 8.35
N ASP A 29 19.96 -14.15 7.73
CA ASP A 29 19.24 -15.41 7.87
C ASP A 29 19.49 -15.99 9.27
N SER A 30 18.85 -15.41 10.30
CA SER A 30 18.80 -16.06 11.61
C SER A 30 17.76 -17.16 11.56
N SER A 31 18.19 -18.34 11.13
CA SER A 31 17.45 -19.58 11.11
C SER A 31 17.14 -20.09 12.53
N ALA A 32 16.28 -19.42 13.25
CA ALA A 32 15.62 -19.94 14.46
C ALA A 32 14.31 -19.17 14.68
N ALA A 33 13.44 -19.13 13.67
CA ALA A 33 12.07 -18.76 13.90
C ALA A 33 11.34 -20.01 14.39
N ALA A 34 10.97 -20.04 15.67
CA ALA A 34 9.98 -20.96 16.17
C ALA A 34 8.76 -20.88 15.25
N VAL A 35 8.35 -22.02 14.70
CA VAL A 35 7.13 -22.17 13.92
C VAL A 35 5.99 -21.85 14.87
N VAL A 36 5.47 -20.62 14.81
CA VAL A 36 4.22 -20.28 15.48
C VAL A 36 3.12 -20.91 14.64
N GLU A 37 2.55 -21.99 15.11
CA GLU A 37 1.38 -22.60 14.48
C GLU A 37 0.24 -21.59 14.35
N LYS A 38 -0.43 -21.58 13.19
CA LYS A 38 -1.63 -20.77 12.99
C LYS A 38 -2.66 -21.14 14.05
N PRO A 39 -3.27 -20.19 14.79
CA PRO A 39 -4.28 -20.49 15.77
C PRO A 39 -5.45 -21.23 15.12
N GLY A 40 -5.68 -22.47 15.56
CA GLY A 40 -6.91 -23.24 15.37
C GLY A 40 -7.17 -23.68 13.93
N SER A 41 -6.78 -24.91 13.59
CA SER A 41 -7.54 -25.71 12.61
C SER A 41 -8.89 -26.07 13.24
N ALA A 42 -9.84 -25.15 13.23
CA ALA A 42 -11.24 -25.51 13.43
C ALA A 42 -11.63 -26.41 12.25
N SER A 43 -12.13 -27.59 12.55
CA SER A 43 -12.73 -28.64 11.71
C SER A 43 -12.73 -28.37 10.19
N ALA A 44 -12.24 -29.34 9.39
CA ALA A 44 -12.15 -29.35 7.94
C ALA A 44 -13.53 -29.28 7.24
N GLY A 45 -14.24 -28.19 7.41
CA GLY A 45 -15.21 -27.67 6.46
C GLY A 45 -14.43 -26.77 5.52
N ASN A 46 -14.73 -26.83 4.24
CA ASN A 46 -14.08 -26.13 3.13
C ASN A 46 -14.16 -24.59 3.31
N VAL A 47 -13.40 -24.03 4.29
CA VAL A 47 -13.32 -22.58 4.50
C VAL A 47 -12.49 -22.01 3.36
N GLN A 48 -13.18 -21.42 2.40
CA GLN A 48 -12.53 -20.74 1.28
C GLN A 48 -11.55 -19.68 1.84
N HIS A 49 -10.28 -19.76 1.44
CA HIS A 49 -9.26 -18.83 1.88
C HIS A 49 -9.65 -17.40 1.48
N ARG A 50 -9.60 -16.42 2.43
CA ARG A 50 -10.03 -15.02 2.17
C ARG A 50 -9.46 -14.43 0.90
N ALA A 51 -8.22 -14.75 0.55
CA ALA A 51 -7.56 -14.26 -0.64
C ALA A 51 -7.85 -15.07 -1.92
N ALA A 52 -8.77 -16.05 -1.92
CA ALA A 52 -9.07 -16.84 -3.11
C ALA A 52 -9.52 -15.98 -4.29
N TRP A 53 -10.31 -14.96 -4.03
CA TRP A 53 -10.75 -14.00 -5.04
C TRP A 53 -9.60 -13.24 -5.72
N MET A 54 -8.45 -13.04 -5.05
CA MET A 54 -7.27 -12.42 -5.65
C MET A 54 -6.68 -13.30 -6.73
N GLN A 55 -6.61 -14.62 -6.49
CA GLN A 55 -6.14 -15.59 -7.49
C GLN A 55 -7.07 -15.62 -8.70
N GLU A 56 -8.39 -15.55 -8.50
CA GLU A 56 -9.38 -15.42 -9.57
C GLU A 56 -9.22 -14.09 -10.31
N ALA A 57 -8.97 -13.00 -9.60
CA ALA A 57 -8.71 -11.68 -10.17
C ALA A 57 -7.42 -11.64 -11.00
N ARG A 58 -6.40 -12.41 -10.63
CA ARG A 58 -5.09 -12.53 -11.26
C ARG A 58 -4.22 -11.29 -11.14
N TRP A 59 -4.77 -10.09 -11.35
CA TRP A 59 -4.02 -8.85 -11.30
C TRP A 59 -4.90 -7.64 -10.94
N GLY A 60 -4.23 -6.59 -10.49
CA GLY A 60 -4.84 -5.31 -10.14
C GLY A 60 -3.96 -4.13 -10.51
N VAL A 61 -4.52 -2.94 -10.33
CA VAL A 61 -3.85 -1.66 -10.53
C VAL A 61 -3.74 -0.93 -9.20
N MET A 62 -2.60 -0.31 -8.94
CA MET A 62 -2.39 0.58 -7.80
C MET A 62 -2.07 2.00 -8.28
N THR A 63 -2.41 2.98 -7.48
CA THR A 63 -1.93 4.35 -7.65
C THR A 63 -1.54 4.97 -6.32
N HIS A 64 -0.43 5.73 -6.34
CA HIS A 64 -0.03 6.59 -5.23
C HIS A 64 -0.62 7.99 -5.43
N TYR A 65 -1.80 8.23 -4.82
CA TYR A 65 -2.45 9.54 -4.85
C TYR A 65 -2.19 10.27 -3.54
N LEU A 66 -1.07 11.00 -3.48
CA LEU A 66 -0.50 11.57 -2.26
C LEU A 66 -0.38 13.09 -2.38
N ALA A 67 -0.71 13.83 -1.31
CA ALA A 67 -0.74 15.28 -1.30
C ALA A 67 0.62 15.92 -1.62
N ASP A 68 1.70 15.44 -0.98
CA ASP A 68 3.06 15.93 -1.20
C ASP A 68 3.58 15.61 -2.61
N TRP A 69 3.18 14.49 -3.19
CA TRP A 69 3.53 14.14 -4.57
C TRP A 69 2.76 14.99 -5.56
N ARG A 70 1.46 15.20 -5.34
CA ARG A 70 0.65 16.10 -6.18
C ARG A 70 1.18 17.52 -6.12
N ALA A 71 1.38 18.06 -4.92
CA ALA A 71 1.93 19.40 -4.75
C ALA A 71 3.25 19.58 -5.52
N ARG A 72 4.16 18.58 -5.46
CA ARG A 72 5.44 18.62 -6.17
C ARG A 72 5.28 18.53 -7.69
N VAL A 73 4.44 17.60 -8.19
CA VAL A 73 4.23 17.39 -9.64
C VAL A 73 3.50 18.58 -10.26
N ASP A 74 2.47 19.07 -9.57
CA ASP A 74 1.61 20.15 -10.04
C ASP A 74 2.18 21.54 -9.73
N LYS A 75 3.31 21.60 -8.97
CA LYS A 75 3.99 22.84 -8.54
C LYS A 75 3.06 23.76 -7.74
N GLU A 76 2.27 23.16 -6.87
CA GLU A 76 1.32 23.84 -6.00
C GLU A 76 1.78 23.76 -4.55
N GLU A 77 1.26 24.68 -3.71
CA GLU A 77 1.48 24.61 -2.28
C GLU A 77 0.68 23.45 -1.66
N MET A 78 1.34 22.69 -0.78
CA MET A 78 0.68 21.64 -0.02
C MET A 78 -0.04 22.27 1.19
N SER A 79 -1.32 22.55 1.03
CA SER A 79 -2.20 23.07 2.07
C SER A 79 -3.47 22.22 2.21
N VAL A 80 -4.18 22.37 3.34
CA VAL A 80 -5.46 21.66 3.56
C VAL A 80 -6.51 22.09 2.54
N GLU A 81 -6.53 23.36 2.17
CA GLU A 81 -7.47 23.87 1.17
C GLU A 81 -7.19 23.30 -0.21
N ASN A 82 -5.92 23.35 -0.67
CA ASN A 82 -5.52 22.77 -1.96
C ASN A 82 -5.75 21.27 -2.02
N TRP A 83 -5.50 20.57 -0.91
CA TRP A 83 -5.76 19.13 -0.85
C TRP A 83 -7.26 18.83 -0.97
N ASN A 84 -8.11 19.50 -0.20
CA ASN A 84 -9.56 19.32 -0.32
C ASN A 84 -10.06 19.63 -1.73
N ASN A 85 -9.62 20.76 -2.33
CA ASN A 85 -9.97 21.12 -3.69
C ASN A 85 -9.52 20.04 -4.70
N THR A 86 -8.32 19.48 -4.53
CA THR A 86 -7.81 18.39 -5.37
C THR A 86 -8.67 17.14 -5.26
N ILE A 87 -9.05 16.75 -4.04
CA ILE A 87 -9.91 15.60 -3.77
C ILE A 87 -11.33 15.82 -4.31
N ASP A 88 -11.88 17.02 -4.16
CA ASP A 88 -13.24 17.35 -4.61
C ASP A 88 -13.39 17.20 -6.15
N HIS A 89 -12.31 17.41 -6.91
CA HIS A 89 -12.29 17.29 -8.37
C HIS A 89 -11.81 15.93 -8.89
N PHE A 90 -11.65 14.93 -8.03
CA PHE A 90 -11.25 13.59 -8.46
C PHE A 90 -12.40 12.90 -9.22
N ASP A 91 -12.13 12.46 -10.45
CA ASP A 91 -13.07 11.75 -11.33
C ASP A 91 -13.12 10.24 -11.02
N VAL A 92 -13.99 9.86 -10.11
CA VAL A 92 -14.15 8.46 -9.68
C VAL A 92 -14.76 7.58 -10.77
N GLU A 93 -15.66 8.13 -11.60
CA GLU A 93 -16.29 7.38 -12.70
C GLU A 93 -15.29 7.13 -13.82
N GLY A 94 -14.57 8.17 -14.26
CA GLY A 94 -13.56 8.04 -15.30
C GLY A 94 -12.44 7.08 -14.92
N LEU A 95 -11.96 7.10 -13.66
CA LEU A 95 -10.99 6.12 -13.19
C LEU A 95 -11.57 4.70 -13.22
N ALA A 96 -12.78 4.49 -12.71
CA ALA A 96 -13.38 3.17 -12.71
C ALA A 96 -13.60 2.62 -14.14
N GLU A 97 -13.94 3.49 -15.09
CA GLU A 97 -13.99 3.17 -16.53
C GLU A 97 -12.62 2.70 -17.05
N GLN A 98 -11.55 3.46 -16.75
CA GLN A 98 -10.20 3.08 -17.14
C GLN A 98 -9.77 1.73 -16.56
N ILE A 99 -10.00 1.48 -15.26
CA ILE A 99 -9.66 0.20 -14.62
C ILE A 99 -10.46 -0.96 -15.23
N LYS A 100 -11.76 -0.73 -15.56
CA LYS A 100 -12.58 -1.72 -16.28
C LYS A 100 -12.05 -2.00 -17.67
N SER A 101 -11.73 -0.96 -18.43
CA SER A 101 -11.27 -1.07 -19.82
C SER A 101 -9.98 -1.89 -19.95
N VAL A 102 -9.06 -1.76 -18.99
CA VAL A 102 -7.82 -2.55 -18.96
C VAL A 102 -8.04 -3.98 -18.44
N GLY A 103 -9.19 -4.29 -17.84
CA GLY A 103 -9.55 -5.63 -17.37
C GLY A 103 -8.92 -6.04 -16.04
N ALA A 104 -8.50 -5.10 -15.19
CA ALA A 104 -8.03 -5.38 -13.84
C ALA A 104 -9.17 -5.83 -12.93
N GLY A 105 -8.88 -6.76 -12.01
CA GLY A 105 -9.90 -7.30 -11.11
C GLY A 105 -10.08 -6.52 -9.81
N TYR A 106 -9.13 -5.68 -9.46
CA TYR A 106 -9.18 -4.81 -8.29
C TYR A 106 -8.33 -3.56 -8.48
N TYR A 107 -8.65 -2.56 -7.68
CA TYR A 107 -7.93 -1.31 -7.60
C TYR A 107 -7.44 -1.09 -6.17
N LEU A 108 -6.19 -0.68 -6.00
CA LEU A 108 -5.55 -0.36 -4.73
C LEU A 108 -5.16 1.12 -4.73
N ILE A 109 -5.63 1.88 -3.75
CA ILE A 109 -5.29 3.31 -3.60
C ILE A 109 -4.59 3.59 -2.27
N THR A 110 -3.60 4.46 -2.28
CA THR A 110 -3.01 4.98 -1.03
C THR A 110 -4.02 5.88 -0.33
N ILE A 111 -4.31 5.62 0.96
CA ILE A 111 -5.17 6.53 1.76
C ILE A 111 -4.39 7.79 2.13
N GLY A 112 -3.12 7.66 2.38
CA GLY A 112 -2.16 8.70 2.75
C GLY A 112 -0.81 8.09 3.04
N GLN A 113 0.19 8.93 3.32
CA GLN A 113 1.55 8.50 3.64
C GLN A 113 2.24 9.56 4.52
N ASN A 114 3.51 9.84 4.27
CA ASN A 114 4.41 10.63 5.12
C ASN A 114 3.97 12.08 5.38
N SER A 115 3.18 12.69 4.52
CA SER A 115 2.74 14.08 4.68
C SER A 115 1.64 14.30 5.73
N GLY A 116 0.98 13.22 6.17
CA GLY A 116 -0.13 13.28 7.11
C GLY A 116 -1.46 13.75 6.52
N TYR A 117 -1.53 13.91 5.19
CA TYR A 117 -2.77 14.19 4.48
C TYR A 117 -3.42 12.87 4.02
N TYR A 118 -4.74 12.76 4.23
CA TYR A 118 -5.49 11.53 3.97
C TYR A 118 -6.68 11.76 3.04
N LEU A 119 -7.13 10.71 2.34
CA LEU A 119 -8.22 10.73 1.35
C LEU A 119 -9.63 10.67 1.96
N ALA A 120 -9.75 10.56 3.27
CA ALA A 120 -11.03 10.40 3.95
C ALA A 120 -10.99 10.99 5.35
N PRO A 121 -12.13 11.45 5.90
CA PRO A 121 -12.23 11.93 7.27
C PRO A 121 -11.87 10.81 8.28
N ASN A 122 -11.26 11.21 9.41
CA ASN A 122 -11.00 10.33 10.55
C ASN A 122 -11.01 11.13 11.85
N ALA A 123 -12.10 11.05 12.60
CA ALA A 123 -12.27 11.80 13.84
C ALA A 123 -11.31 11.34 14.95
N THR A 124 -10.95 10.06 14.95
CA THR A 124 -9.97 9.47 15.88
C THR A 124 -8.57 10.04 15.64
N TYR A 125 -8.16 10.14 14.36
CA TYR A 125 -6.90 10.77 13.99
C TYR A 125 -6.88 12.24 14.40
N ASP A 126 -7.93 12.99 14.05
CA ASP A 126 -8.05 14.41 14.40
C ASP A 126 -8.03 14.65 15.91
N LYS A 127 -8.68 13.78 16.69
CA LYS A 127 -8.64 13.81 18.15
C LYS A 127 -7.24 13.60 18.73
N PHE A 128 -6.48 12.65 18.17
CA PHE A 128 -5.12 12.40 18.66
C PHE A 128 -4.14 13.50 18.24
N VAL A 129 -4.19 13.92 16.98
CA VAL A 129 -3.19 14.82 16.39
C VAL A 129 -3.49 16.30 16.69
N GLY A 130 -4.76 16.68 16.74
CA GLY A 130 -5.18 18.04 17.14
C GLY A 130 -4.87 19.13 16.10
N ILE A 131 -4.49 18.80 14.87
CA ILE A 131 -4.24 19.79 13.81
C ILE A 131 -5.57 20.33 13.28
N GLN A 132 -5.67 21.67 13.20
CA GLN A 132 -6.82 22.36 12.65
C GLN A 132 -6.38 23.43 11.63
N PRO A 133 -7.02 23.47 10.43
CA PRO A 133 -8.02 22.53 9.94
C PRO A 133 -7.42 21.11 9.72
N SER A 134 -8.27 20.09 9.77
CA SER A 134 -7.85 18.69 9.62
C SER A 134 -7.12 18.46 8.29
N LYS A 135 -6.06 17.64 8.33
CA LYS A 135 -5.36 17.12 7.13
C LYS A 135 -6.07 15.92 6.48
N CYS A 136 -7.06 15.35 7.16
CA CYS A 136 -7.98 14.39 6.55
C CYS A 136 -8.92 15.15 5.61
N SER A 137 -9.13 14.66 4.39
CA SER A 137 -10.02 15.33 3.45
C SER A 137 -11.47 15.34 3.95
N ARG A 138 -12.21 16.39 3.59
CA ARG A 138 -13.66 16.48 3.91
C ARG A 138 -14.47 15.45 3.13
N ARG A 139 -14.11 15.24 1.86
CA ARG A 139 -14.69 14.22 1.01
C ARG A 139 -14.10 12.85 1.38
N ASP A 140 -14.93 11.83 1.53
CA ASP A 140 -14.50 10.44 1.68
C ASP A 140 -14.32 9.82 0.29
N LEU A 141 -13.16 10.07 -0.32
CA LEU A 141 -12.85 9.60 -1.66
C LEU A 141 -12.86 8.06 -1.76
N VAL A 142 -12.50 7.37 -0.67
CA VAL A 142 -12.52 5.90 -0.65
C VAL A 142 -13.95 5.38 -0.73
N SER A 143 -14.88 5.98 0.01
CA SER A 143 -16.31 5.64 -0.10
C SER A 143 -16.87 5.94 -1.49
N ASP A 144 -16.46 7.07 -2.09
CA ASP A 144 -16.95 7.49 -3.41
C ASP A 144 -16.45 6.60 -4.57
N LEU A 145 -15.24 6.06 -4.42
CA LEU A 145 -14.69 5.10 -5.39
C LEU A 145 -15.43 3.76 -5.43
N TYR A 146 -16.11 3.40 -4.34
CA TYR A 146 -16.70 2.06 -4.23
C TYR A 146 -17.78 1.79 -5.29
N GLU A 147 -18.81 2.65 -5.40
CA GLU A 147 -19.93 2.39 -6.31
C GLU A 147 -19.52 2.32 -7.79
N PRO A 148 -18.70 3.27 -8.32
CA PRO A 148 -18.21 3.18 -9.69
C PRO A 148 -17.42 1.89 -9.98
N LEU A 149 -16.56 1.46 -9.04
CA LEU A 149 -15.77 0.23 -9.16
C LEU A 149 -16.67 -1.01 -9.04
N HIS A 150 -17.55 -1.04 -8.04
CA HIS A 150 -18.41 -2.18 -7.74
C HIS A 150 -19.36 -2.51 -8.88
N LYS A 151 -20.02 -1.51 -9.50
CA LYS A 151 -20.86 -1.67 -10.68
C LYS A 151 -20.13 -2.32 -11.86
N ARG A 152 -18.81 -2.16 -11.92
CA ARG A 152 -17.94 -2.73 -12.96
C ARG A 152 -17.29 -4.07 -12.55
N GLY A 153 -17.62 -4.59 -11.36
CA GLY A 153 -17.08 -5.84 -10.82
C GLY A 153 -15.64 -5.75 -10.37
N ILE A 154 -15.15 -4.54 -10.06
CA ILE A 154 -13.81 -4.26 -9.60
C ILE A 154 -13.82 -4.13 -8.07
N LYS A 155 -12.92 -4.82 -7.39
CA LYS A 155 -12.80 -4.76 -5.93
C LYS A 155 -11.91 -3.59 -5.51
N LEU A 156 -12.24 -2.94 -4.39
CA LEU A 156 -11.49 -1.81 -3.83
C LEU A 156 -10.61 -2.26 -2.67
N MET A 157 -9.32 -1.95 -2.74
CA MET A 157 -8.33 -2.15 -1.69
C MET A 157 -7.67 -0.81 -1.32
N VAL A 158 -7.10 -0.76 -0.13
CA VAL A 158 -6.42 0.44 0.37
C VAL A 158 -5.01 0.13 0.89
N TYR A 159 -4.11 1.09 0.68
CA TYR A 159 -2.76 1.12 1.23
C TYR A 159 -2.69 2.13 2.37
N LEU A 160 -1.99 1.78 3.44
CA LEU A 160 -1.68 2.68 4.54
C LEU A 160 -0.32 2.31 5.15
N PRO A 161 0.54 3.28 5.53
CA PRO A 161 1.70 2.99 6.35
C PRO A 161 1.33 2.39 7.71
N SER A 162 2.15 1.48 8.18
CA SER A 162 2.05 0.91 9.53
C SER A 162 2.61 1.83 10.61
N GLY A 163 3.37 2.86 10.22
CA GLY A 163 3.92 3.92 11.05
C GLY A 163 3.16 5.24 10.93
N ALA A 164 3.50 6.20 11.78
CA ALA A 164 3.00 7.58 11.69
C ALA A 164 3.52 8.27 10.41
N PRO A 165 2.89 9.38 9.98
CA PRO A 165 3.37 10.17 8.86
C PRO A 165 4.67 10.89 9.22
N ASP A 166 5.81 10.32 8.89
CA ASP A 166 7.16 10.79 9.29
C ASP A 166 7.47 12.24 8.86
N GLY A 167 6.85 12.72 7.80
CA GLY A 167 6.95 14.12 7.35
C GLY A 167 6.11 15.11 8.14
N ASP A 168 5.27 14.65 9.07
CA ASP A 168 4.44 15.47 9.93
C ASP A 168 4.89 15.39 11.41
N THR A 169 5.77 16.29 11.81
CA THR A 169 6.35 16.28 13.16
C THR A 169 5.32 16.47 14.28
N VAL A 170 4.16 17.11 14.00
CA VAL A 170 3.07 17.24 14.96
C VAL A 170 2.39 15.90 15.16
N ALA A 171 2.04 15.22 14.07
CA ALA A 171 1.43 13.90 14.11
C ALA A 171 2.38 12.84 14.72
N VAL A 172 3.66 12.83 14.35
CA VAL A 172 4.68 11.94 14.92
C VAL A 172 4.70 12.05 16.45
N ARG A 173 4.75 13.29 16.97
CA ARG A 173 4.80 13.54 18.41
C ARG A 173 3.47 13.16 19.10
N ALA A 174 2.35 13.58 18.54
CA ALA A 174 1.01 13.35 19.13
C ALA A 174 0.63 11.87 19.15
N LEU A 175 1.04 11.13 18.13
CA LEU A 175 0.86 9.68 18.04
C LEU A 175 1.93 8.87 18.81
N GLU A 176 2.96 9.51 19.35
CA GLU A 176 4.06 8.87 20.10
C GLU A 176 4.91 7.90 19.24
N TRP A 177 5.10 8.25 17.96
CA TRP A 177 5.90 7.45 17.04
C TRP A 177 7.40 7.63 17.27
N GLN A 178 8.13 6.53 17.45
CA GLN A 178 9.57 6.52 17.75
C GLN A 178 10.40 5.89 16.62
N GLY A 179 9.80 5.60 15.46
CA GLY A 179 10.47 4.92 14.36
C GLY A 179 10.36 3.40 14.41
N GLY A 180 10.56 2.77 13.26
CA GLY A 180 10.26 1.35 13.05
C GLY A 180 11.11 0.36 13.85
N ALA A 181 12.31 0.76 14.29
CA ALA A 181 13.22 -0.10 15.07
C ALA A 181 12.83 -0.23 16.56
N HIS A 182 11.79 0.46 17.00
CA HIS A 182 11.32 0.49 18.39
C HIS A 182 10.02 -0.28 18.60
N ARG A 183 9.77 -0.69 19.84
CA ARG A 183 8.50 -1.30 20.26
C ARG A 183 7.45 -0.20 20.48
N ASN A 184 6.91 0.37 19.48
CA ASN A 184 5.96 1.49 19.52
C ASN A 184 4.57 1.09 20.07
N ARG A 185 4.51 0.61 21.33
CA ARG A 185 3.28 0.08 21.91
C ARG A 185 2.14 1.10 21.91
N ASP A 186 2.42 2.30 22.43
CA ASP A 186 1.38 3.33 22.62
C ASP A 186 0.98 3.97 21.28
N PHE A 187 1.94 4.15 20.38
CA PHE A 187 1.65 4.48 18.99
C PHE A 187 0.72 3.45 18.35
N GLN A 188 1.08 2.16 18.41
CA GLN A 188 0.30 1.11 17.76
C GLN A 188 -1.13 1.05 18.30
N LEU A 189 -1.34 1.22 19.62
CA LEU A 189 -2.67 1.30 20.21
C LEU A 189 -3.52 2.45 19.64
N LYS A 190 -2.91 3.64 19.44
CA LYS A 190 -3.58 4.77 18.81
C LYS A 190 -3.84 4.52 17.33
N TRP A 191 -2.84 3.97 16.62
CA TRP A 191 -2.93 3.74 15.18
C TRP A 191 -3.97 2.67 14.83
N GLU A 192 -4.07 1.61 15.62
CA GLU A 192 -5.14 0.62 15.48
C GLU A 192 -6.54 1.21 15.66
N GLN A 193 -6.72 2.24 16.50
CA GLN A 193 -8.00 2.95 16.62
C GLN A 193 -8.31 3.79 15.38
N VAL A 194 -7.31 4.46 14.81
CA VAL A 194 -7.44 5.21 13.55
C VAL A 194 -7.83 4.27 12.41
N ILE A 195 -7.15 3.13 12.28
CA ILE A 195 -7.44 2.10 11.28
C ILE A 195 -8.85 1.53 11.48
N ARG A 196 -9.23 1.24 12.71
CA ARG A 196 -10.55 0.72 13.07
C ARG A 196 -11.68 1.67 12.67
N GLU A 197 -11.50 2.97 12.83
CA GLU A 197 -12.49 3.96 12.38
C GLU A 197 -12.69 3.89 10.88
N TRP A 198 -11.61 3.95 10.07
CA TRP A 198 -11.74 3.79 8.62
C TRP A 198 -12.32 2.44 8.23
N SER A 199 -11.84 1.35 8.83
CA SER A 199 -12.34 0.01 8.54
C SER A 199 -13.84 -0.10 8.80
N THR A 200 -14.33 0.42 9.92
CA THR A 200 -15.75 0.41 10.27
C THR A 200 -16.57 1.33 9.37
N ARG A 201 -16.06 2.50 9.03
CA ARG A 201 -16.69 3.47 8.12
C ARG A 201 -16.93 2.88 6.73
N TRP A 202 -15.92 2.19 6.19
CA TRP A 202 -16.02 1.62 4.84
C TRP A 202 -16.69 0.24 4.82
N GLY A 203 -16.62 -0.51 5.91
CA GLY A 203 -17.22 -1.83 6.01
C GLY A 203 -16.84 -2.72 4.83
N LYS A 204 -17.83 -3.36 4.22
CA LYS A 204 -17.62 -4.27 3.08
C LYS A 204 -17.20 -3.59 1.76
N LYS A 205 -17.17 -2.27 1.70
CA LYS A 205 -16.70 -1.52 0.52
C LYS A 205 -15.20 -1.76 0.27
N VAL A 206 -14.40 -1.87 1.34
CA VAL A 206 -12.97 -2.17 1.27
C VAL A 206 -12.75 -3.65 1.57
N VAL A 207 -12.22 -4.36 0.59
CA VAL A 207 -12.02 -5.81 0.68
C VAL A 207 -10.57 -6.21 1.01
N GLY A 208 -9.66 -5.25 1.11
CA GLY A 208 -8.26 -5.55 1.41
C GLY A 208 -7.44 -4.34 1.84
N TRP A 209 -6.40 -4.62 2.62
CA TRP A 209 -5.44 -3.68 3.17
C TRP A 209 -4.02 -4.11 2.84
N TRP A 210 -3.21 -3.18 2.41
CA TRP A 210 -1.78 -3.34 2.22
C TRP A 210 -1.04 -2.36 3.13
N PHE A 211 -0.37 -2.87 4.16
CA PHE A 211 0.34 -2.05 5.14
C PHE A 211 1.81 -1.96 4.82
N ASP A 212 2.29 -0.74 4.64
CA ASP A 212 3.70 -0.45 4.39
C ASP A 212 4.49 -0.25 5.69
N GLY A 213 5.82 -0.40 5.61
CA GLY A 213 6.70 -0.01 6.71
C GLY A 213 6.87 -1.05 7.82
N CYS A 214 6.50 -2.32 7.61
CA CYS A 214 6.70 -3.39 8.60
C CYS A 214 8.14 -3.96 8.54
N TYR A 215 9.14 -3.09 8.40
CA TYR A 215 10.53 -3.46 8.12
C TYR A 215 11.27 -4.05 9.34
N TRP A 216 10.78 -3.79 10.54
CA TRP A 216 11.35 -4.31 11.80
C TRP A 216 10.30 -5.12 12.59
N PRO A 217 9.86 -6.28 12.05
CA PRO A 217 8.73 -7.00 12.63
C PRO A 217 8.99 -7.48 14.06
N ASN A 218 10.23 -7.85 14.40
CA ASN A 218 10.56 -8.31 15.74
C ASN A 218 10.51 -7.18 16.77
N ALA A 219 10.96 -5.97 16.40
CA ALA A 219 10.94 -4.82 17.28
C ALA A 219 9.51 -4.29 17.49
N MET A 220 8.72 -4.20 16.42
CA MET A 220 7.42 -3.53 16.44
C MET A 220 6.23 -4.46 16.78
N TYR A 221 6.12 -5.62 16.08
CA TYR A 221 4.84 -6.33 15.98
C TYR A 221 4.83 -7.75 16.52
N ARG A 222 5.98 -8.40 16.69
CA ARG A 222 6.06 -9.80 17.18
C ARG A 222 6.11 -9.89 18.69
N SER A 223 5.22 -9.16 19.38
CA SER A 223 5.00 -9.30 20.82
C SER A 223 3.99 -10.40 21.08
N ALA A 224 4.17 -11.16 22.16
CA ALA A 224 3.18 -12.16 22.61
C ALA A 224 1.86 -11.50 23.01
N GLU A 225 1.94 -10.29 23.60
CA GLU A 225 0.78 -9.51 24.01
C GLU A 225 0.45 -8.41 23.00
N ALA A 226 -0.83 -8.09 22.88
CA ALA A 226 -1.29 -6.96 22.09
C ALA A 226 -0.76 -5.61 22.67
N PRO A 227 -0.54 -4.60 21.82
CA PRO A 227 -0.73 -4.60 20.38
C PRO A 227 0.38 -5.40 19.66
N ASN A 228 0.03 -6.11 18.60
CA ASN A 228 0.92 -6.94 17.80
C ASN A 228 0.35 -7.14 16.38
N PHE A 229 0.87 -8.04 15.56
CA PHE A 229 0.29 -8.32 14.25
C PHE A 229 -1.16 -8.80 14.28
N ALA A 230 -1.54 -9.58 15.30
CA ALA A 230 -2.91 -10.08 15.42
C ALA A 230 -3.90 -8.94 15.65
N SER A 231 -3.60 -8.04 16.60
CA SER A 231 -4.46 -6.88 16.90
C SER A 231 -4.50 -5.88 15.74
N PHE A 232 -3.37 -5.70 15.03
CA PHE A 232 -3.30 -4.84 13.86
C PHE A 232 -4.20 -5.38 12.73
N ALA A 233 -4.11 -6.67 12.42
CA ALA A 233 -4.99 -7.32 11.46
C ALA A 233 -6.46 -7.26 11.88
N ALA A 234 -6.75 -7.39 13.18
CA ALA A 234 -8.11 -7.26 13.73
C ALA A 234 -8.65 -5.83 13.59
N ALA A 235 -7.81 -4.79 13.72
CA ALA A 235 -8.21 -3.41 13.48
C ALA A 235 -8.61 -3.20 12.01
N ALA A 236 -7.81 -3.71 11.07
CA ALA A 236 -8.11 -3.64 9.63
C ALA A 236 -9.39 -4.39 9.24
N ARG A 237 -9.75 -5.45 9.96
CA ARG A 237 -10.94 -6.27 9.72
C ARG A 237 -12.17 -5.85 10.52
N ALA A 238 -12.10 -4.78 11.32
CA ALA A 238 -13.19 -4.40 12.22
C ALA A 238 -14.53 -4.15 11.50
N GLY A 239 -14.51 -3.54 10.32
CA GLY A 239 -15.71 -3.29 9.51
C GLY A 239 -16.01 -4.38 8.49
N ASN A 240 -15.03 -5.22 8.16
CA ASN A 240 -15.19 -6.32 7.21
C ASN A 240 -14.28 -7.49 7.60
N PRO A 241 -14.81 -8.52 8.29
CA PRO A 241 -14.04 -9.70 8.71
C PRO A 241 -13.40 -10.48 7.54
N ASP A 242 -13.95 -10.32 6.33
CA ASP A 242 -13.45 -10.98 5.12
C ASP A 242 -12.37 -10.18 4.39
N SER A 243 -12.01 -8.98 4.87
CA SER A 243 -10.92 -8.19 4.28
C SER A 243 -9.60 -8.94 4.37
N VAL A 244 -8.90 -8.99 3.23
CA VAL A 244 -7.54 -9.52 3.15
C VAL A 244 -6.53 -8.49 3.65
N VAL A 245 -5.48 -8.94 4.30
CA VAL A 245 -4.44 -8.08 4.89
C VAL A 245 -3.06 -8.58 4.48
N ALA A 246 -2.17 -7.66 4.13
CA ALA A 246 -0.74 -7.91 3.95
C ALA A 246 0.10 -6.88 4.71
N PHE A 247 1.27 -7.31 5.18
CA PHE A 247 2.25 -6.48 5.88
C PHE A 247 3.57 -6.48 5.11
N ASN A 248 4.05 -5.29 4.74
CA ASN A 248 5.22 -5.15 3.89
C ASN A 248 6.54 -5.21 4.67
N PRO A 249 7.39 -6.24 4.43
CA PRO A 249 8.72 -6.32 5.00
C PRO A 249 9.74 -5.41 4.31
N GLY A 250 9.32 -4.62 3.30
CA GLY A 250 10.17 -3.84 2.40
C GLY A 250 10.46 -4.57 1.09
N VAL A 251 11.32 -3.95 0.29
CA VAL A 251 11.74 -4.49 -1.00
C VAL A 251 12.63 -5.71 -0.79
N VAL A 252 12.05 -6.90 -0.87
CA VAL A 252 12.78 -8.16 -0.75
C VAL A 252 12.55 -9.02 -2.00
N PRO A 253 13.61 -9.46 -2.70
CA PRO A 253 13.47 -10.27 -3.91
C PRO A 253 12.77 -11.62 -3.65
N ARG A 254 12.96 -12.18 -2.46
CA ARG A 254 12.32 -13.41 -2.03
C ARG A 254 10.93 -13.13 -1.48
N ILE A 255 9.91 -13.64 -2.16
CA ILE A 255 8.53 -13.53 -1.69
C ILE A 255 8.34 -14.40 -0.44
N LEU A 256 7.85 -13.79 0.61
CA LEU A 256 7.64 -14.43 1.92
C LEU A 256 6.33 -13.94 2.56
N SER A 257 5.78 -14.75 3.46
CA SER A 257 4.75 -14.32 4.41
C SER A 257 5.43 -13.84 5.68
N LEU A 258 5.11 -12.61 6.11
CA LEU A 258 5.75 -11.98 7.26
C LEU A 258 5.17 -12.47 8.59
N THR A 259 3.90 -12.84 8.58
CA THR A 259 3.14 -13.25 9.78
C THR A 259 2.00 -14.20 9.42
N PRO A 260 1.58 -15.11 10.33
CA PRO A 260 0.42 -15.98 10.09
C PRO A 260 -0.92 -15.22 10.03
N TYR A 261 -0.95 -13.93 10.34
CA TYR A 261 -2.17 -13.11 10.34
C TYR A 261 -2.43 -12.41 9.00
N GLU A 262 -1.50 -12.50 8.03
CA GLU A 262 -1.74 -12.01 6.68
C GLU A 262 -2.39 -13.08 5.78
N ASP A 263 -3.12 -12.63 4.75
CA ASP A 263 -3.83 -13.49 3.80
C ASP A 263 -3.09 -13.59 2.46
N TYR A 264 -2.28 -12.59 2.14
CA TYR A 264 -1.47 -12.53 0.93
C TYR A 264 -0.14 -11.84 1.23
N THR A 265 0.88 -12.12 0.43
CA THR A 265 2.19 -11.51 0.61
C THR A 265 2.18 -10.05 0.13
N ALA A 266 2.86 -9.15 0.82
CA ALA A 266 2.99 -7.77 0.35
C ALA A 266 3.74 -7.69 -0.99
N GLY A 267 4.82 -8.44 -1.13
CA GLY A 267 5.50 -8.72 -2.39
C GLY A 267 6.09 -7.51 -3.08
N GLU A 268 6.48 -6.47 -2.34
CA GLU A 268 7.09 -5.27 -2.91
C GLU A 268 8.43 -5.59 -3.58
N ILE A 269 8.54 -5.27 -4.86
CA ILE A 269 9.78 -5.43 -5.62
C ILE A 269 10.00 -4.28 -6.60
N ASN A 270 11.25 -3.84 -6.71
CA ASN A 270 11.63 -2.81 -7.67
C ASN A 270 11.95 -3.38 -9.06
N ASP A 271 12.46 -4.61 -9.13
CA ASP A 271 12.85 -5.26 -10.39
C ASP A 271 12.15 -6.63 -10.51
N PRO A 272 11.12 -6.73 -11.37
CA PRO A 272 10.40 -7.99 -11.60
C PRO A 272 11.27 -9.16 -12.08
N ASN A 273 12.45 -8.91 -12.66
CA ASN A 273 13.38 -9.96 -13.05
C ASN A 273 14.02 -10.69 -11.84
N ARG A 274 13.98 -10.07 -10.67
CA ARG A 274 14.60 -10.60 -9.46
C ARG A 274 13.63 -11.31 -8.52
N VAL A 275 12.41 -11.60 -9.00
CA VAL A 275 11.39 -12.27 -8.18
C VAL A 275 11.78 -13.72 -7.91
N GLU A 276 11.97 -14.05 -6.65
CA GLU A 276 12.17 -15.42 -6.19
C GLU A 276 10.92 -15.95 -5.47
N ILE A 277 10.08 -16.69 -6.19
CA ILE A 277 8.95 -17.42 -5.61
C ILE A 277 9.43 -18.82 -5.25
N ARG A 278 10.13 -18.95 -4.12
CA ARG A 278 10.58 -20.24 -3.59
C ARG A 278 9.51 -20.82 -2.67
N ARG A 279 9.37 -22.13 -2.65
CA ARG A 279 8.45 -22.87 -1.78
C ARG A 279 6.97 -22.54 -1.98
N ALA A 280 6.59 -21.93 -3.10
CA ALA A 280 5.17 -21.76 -3.38
C ALA A 280 4.54 -23.08 -3.79
N VAL A 281 3.43 -23.43 -3.13
CA VAL A 281 2.58 -24.58 -3.48
C VAL A 281 1.21 -24.04 -3.86
N ALA A 282 0.77 -24.33 -5.07
CA ALA A 282 -0.52 -23.84 -5.59
C ALA A 282 -0.74 -22.32 -5.43
N GLY A 283 0.32 -21.53 -5.67
CA GLY A 283 0.26 -20.05 -5.56
C GLY A 283 0.29 -19.50 -4.14
N LYS A 284 0.66 -20.30 -3.14
CA LYS A 284 0.75 -19.87 -1.73
C LYS A 284 2.14 -20.06 -1.16
N VAL A 285 2.56 -19.16 -0.28
CA VAL A 285 3.75 -19.21 0.56
C VAL A 285 3.32 -19.12 2.01
N ASP A 286 3.69 -20.11 2.83
CA ASP A 286 3.33 -20.21 4.25
C ASP A 286 1.81 -20.00 4.51
N GLY A 287 0.97 -20.48 3.57
CA GLY A 287 -0.48 -20.36 3.61
C GLY A 287 -1.05 -19.03 3.09
N SER A 288 -0.22 -18.03 2.79
CA SER A 288 -0.64 -16.76 2.20
C SER A 288 -0.61 -16.80 0.67
N GLN A 289 -1.58 -16.16 0.00
CA GLN A 289 -1.61 -16.02 -1.45
C GLN A 289 -0.34 -15.28 -1.92
N VAL A 290 0.41 -15.84 -2.85
CA VAL A 290 1.52 -15.13 -3.49
C VAL A 290 0.98 -13.92 -4.23
N HIS A 291 1.44 -12.77 -3.84
CA HIS A 291 1.16 -11.49 -4.48
C HIS A 291 2.46 -10.72 -4.66
N ILE A 292 2.54 -9.98 -5.75
CA ILE A 292 3.68 -9.14 -6.11
C ILE A 292 3.16 -7.75 -6.41
N LEU A 293 3.84 -6.74 -5.87
CA LEU A 293 3.60 -5.33 -6.14
C LEU A 293 4.86 -4.72 -6.76
N SER A 294 4.72 -4.16 -7.94
CA SER A 294 5.78 -3.39 -8.61
C SER A 294 5.19 -2.20 -9.37
N PHE A 295 6.03 -1.36 -9.92
CA PHE A 295 5.62 -0.10 -10.54
C PHE A 295 6.06 0.02 -11.99
N LEU A 296 5.24 0.66 -12.82
CA LEU A 296 5.50 0.89 -14.24
C LEU A 296 6.17 2.24 -14.53
N GLY A 297 6.03 3.22 -13.65
CA GLY A 297 6.67 4.52 -13.77
C GLY A 297 8.18 4.47 -13.51
N GLN A 298 8.88 5.57 -13.64
CA GLN A 298 10.31 5.67 -13.28
C GLN A 298 10.54 5.51 -11.77
N ARG A 299 9.51 5.82 -10.97
CA ARG A 299 9.43 5.62 -9.52
C ARG A 299 8.00 5.23 -9.18
N TRP A 300 7.77 4.81 -7.94
CA TRP A 300 6.44 4.59 -7.39
C TRP A 300 5.54 5.81 -7.68
N GLY A 301 4.41 5.60 -8.34
CA GLY A 301 3.43 6.62 -8.70
C GLY A 301 3.94 7.80 -9.55
N MET A 302 5.12 7.73 -10.16
CA MET A 302 5.73 8.87 -10.85
C MET A 302 6.46 8.51 -12.14
N GLY A 303 6.53 9.48 -13.04
CA GLY A 303 7.33 9.44 -14.27
C GLY A 303 6.62 8.77 -15.43
N SER A 304 7.37 8.51 -16.50
CA SER A 304 6.94 7.80 -17.71
C SER A 304 7.18 6.29 -17.59
N PRO A 305 6.61 5.45 -18.49
CA PRO A 305 6.86 4.02 -18.51
C PRO A 305 8.36 3.70 -18.59
N ARG A 306 8.84 2.84 -17.69
CA ARG A 306 10.25 2.41 -17.61
C ARG A 306 10.52 1.05 -18.23
N PHE A 307 9.48 0.30 -18.56
CA PHE A 307 9.57 -1.02 -19.17
C PHE A 307 8.84 -1.04 -20.51
N THR A 308 9.23 -1.95 -21.40
CA THR A 308 8.44 -2.20 -22.61
C THR A 308 7.15 -2.94 -22.27
N THR A 309 6.15 -2.84 -23.13
CA THR A 309 4.86 -3.53 -22.96
C THR A 309 5.06 -5.04 -22.93
N GLU A 310 5.96 -5.57 -23.74
CA GLU A 310 6.29 -6.99 -23.82
C GLU A 310 6.85 -7.52 -22.48
N GLN A 311 7.75 -6.75 -21.84
CA GLN A 311 8.31 -7.10 -20.52
C GLN A 311 7.21 -7.18 -19.46
N VAL A 312 6.34 -6.16 -19.40
CA VAL A 312 5.24 -6.09 -18.44
C VAL A 312 4.28 -7.27 -18.61
N VAL A 313 3.94 -7.61 -19.86
CA VAL A 313 3.08 -8.75 -20.20
C VAL A 313 3.74 -10.06 -19.80
N GLU A 314 5.02 -10.27 -20.12
CA GLU A 314 5.73 -11.52 -19.82
C GLU A 314 5.83 -11.77 -18.30
N TRP A 315 6.20 -10.77 -17.51
CA TRP A 315 6.22 -10.90 -16.04
C TRP A 315 4.83 -11.21 -15.49
N SER A 316 3.80 -10.52 -15.97
CA SER A 316 2.42 -10.75 -15.53
C SER A 316 1.97 -12.19 -15.81
N ARG A 317 2.29 -12.72 -17.01
CA ARG A 317 2.03 -14.12 -17.38
C ARG A 317 2.81 -15.10 -16.53
N SER A 318 4.11 -14.86 -16.34
CA SER A 318 5.00 -15.74 -15.57
C SER A 318 4.52 -15.89 -14.12
N ILE A 319 4.12 -14.78 -13.49
CA ILE A 319 3.62 -14.76 -12.10
C ILE A 319 2.28 -15.48 -12.02
N THR A 320 1.32 -15.13 -12.88
CA THR A 320 -0.03 -15.71 -12.81
C THR A 320 -0.08 -17.17 -13.22
N LYS A 321 0.79 -17.61 -14.13
CA LYS A 321 0.94 -19.04 -14.49
C LYS A 321 1.34 -19.91 -13.29
N LYS A 322 2.07 -19.35 -12.33
CA LYS A 322 2.47 -20.01 -11.07
C LYS A 322 1.42 -19.87 -9.95
N GLY A 323 0.21 -19.36 -10.26
CA GLY A 323 -0.84 -19.11 -9.27
C GLY A 323 -0.64 -17.85 -8.44
N GLY A 324 0.35 -17.03 -8.77
CA GLY A 324 0.56 -15.73 -8.14
C GLY A 324 -0.39 -14.65 -8.66
N VAL A 325 -0.42 -13.53 -7.96
CA VAL A 325 -1.19 -12.31 -8.29
C VAL A 325 -0.22 -11.16 -8.45
N ILE A 326 -0.46 -10.26 -9.39
CA ILE A 326 0.38 -9.07 -9.56
C ILE A 326 -0.44 -7.79 -9.50
N THR A 327 0.07 -6.79 -8.78
CA THR A 327 -0.42 -5.41 -8.81
C THR A 327 0.62 -4.52 -9.48
N TRP A 328 0.18 -3.74 -10.47
CA TRP A 328 1.00 -2.73 -11.09
C TRP A 328 0.64 -1.33 -10.57
N ASP A 329 1.60 -0.67 -9.91
CA ASP A 329 1.47 0.74 -9.57
C ASP A 329 1.77 1.60 -10.78
N VAL A 330 0.92 2.58 -11.01
CA VAL A 330 1.04 3.54 -12.12
C VAL A 330 0.85 4.97 -11.63
N PRO A 331 1.50 5.96 -12.26
CA PRO A 331 1.23 7.37 -12.02
C PRO A 331 -0.23 7.72 -12.31
N ILE A 332 -0.79 8.58 -11.45
CA ILE A 332 -2.14 9.11 -11.59
C ILE A 332 -2.10 10.63 -11.69
N GLN A 333 -2.93 11.22 -12.52
CA GLN A 333 -3.04 12.66 -12.72
C GLN A 333 -3.84 13.33 -11.58
N LYS A 334 -3.79 14.65 -11.47
CA LYS A 334 -4.51 15.44 -10.44
C LYS A 334 -6.00 15.15 -10.42
N GLY A 335 -6.63 15.04 -11.59
CA GLY A 335 -8.06 14.73 -11.72
C GLY A 335 -8.42 13.25 -11.53
N GLY A 336 -7.49 12.38 -11.12
CA GLY A 336 -7.79 10.98 -10.82
C GLY A 336 -7.69 10.04 -12.02
N LEU A 337 -7.23 10.48 -13.19
CA LEU A 337 -7.08 9.64 -14.37
C LEU A 337 -5.65 9.14 -14.57
N ILE A 338 -5.52 7.97 -15.16
CA ILE A 338 -4.24 7.37 -15.57
C ILE A 338 -3.94 7.82 -17.00
N SER A 339 -2.69 8.20 -17.28
CA SER A 339 -2.31 8.65 -18.63
C SER A 339 -2.25 7.51 -19.63
N GLN A 340 -2.50 7.85 -20.92
CA GLN A 340 -2.67 6.87 -22.01
C GLN A 340 -1.50 5.87 -22.13
N PRO A 341 -0.21 6.25 -22.02
CA PRO A 341 0.87 5.27 -22.14
C PRO A 341 0.80 4.12 -21.14
N PHE A 342 0.33 4.38 -19.90
CA PHE A 342 0.11 3.33 -18.92
C PHE A 342 -1.16 2.52 -19.19
N ILE A 343 -2.23 3.18 -19.65
CA ILE A 343 -3.46 2.48 -20.08
C ILE A 343 -3.14 1.49 -21.20
N ASP A 344 -2.28 1.86 -22.16
CA ASP A 344 -1.87 0.96 -23.26
C ASP A 344 -1.13 -0.28 -22.74
N GLN A 345 -0.17 -0.10 -21.81
CA GLN A 345 0.54 -1.21 -21.18
C GLN A 345 -0.41 -2.12 -20.37
N LEU A 346 -1.26 -1.52 -19.54
CA LEU A 346 -2.24 -2.27 -18.72
C LEU A 346 -3.27 -2.99 -19.60
N THR A 347 -3.69 -2.40 -20.72
CA THR A 347 -4.57 -3.05 -21.69
C THR A 347 -3.93 -4.29 -22.30
N ALA A 348 -2.63 -4.22 -22.61
CA ALA A 348 -1.89 -5.37 -23.10
C ALA A 348 -1.80 -6.50 -22.05
N VAL A 349 -1.61 -6.15 -20.78
CA VAL A 349 -1.65 -7.11 -19.66
C VAL A 349 -3.02 -7.78 -19.57
N GLY A 350 -4.11 -6.99 -19.57
CA GLY A 350 -5.48 -7.53 -19.50
C GLY A 350 -5.78 -8.50 -20.64
N LYS A 351 -5.46 -8.12 -21.88
CA LYS A 351 -5.59 -9.01 -23.06
C LYS A 351 -4.78 -10.29 -22.90
N ALA A 352 -3.56 -10.18 -22.43
CA ALA A 352 -2.64 -11.31 -22.27
C ALA A 352 -3.08 -12.32 -21.18
N LEU A 353 -3.77 -11.84 -20.14
CA LEU A 353 -4.28 -12.65 -19.05
C LEU A 353 -5.73 -13.12 -19.26
N GLY A 354 -6.35 -12.76 -20.40
CA GLY A 354 -7.67 -13.26 -20.81
C GLY A 354 -8.86 -12.72 -20.00
N ARG A 355 -8.70 -11.59 -19.30
CA ARG A 355 -9.80 -10.88 -18.66
C ARG A 355 -10.33 -9.79 -19.59
N ARG A 356 -11.64 -9.84 -19.87
CA ARG A 356 -12.35 -8.89 -20.74
C ARG A 356 -13.15 -7.88 -19.93
#